data_9f91fd80fea211beeb40023a52a53382
#
_entry.id   9f91fd80fea211beeb40023a52a53382
#
_cell.length_a   1.000
_cell.length_b   1.000
_cell.length_c   1.000
_cell.angle_alpha   90.00
_cell.angle_beta   90.00
_cell.angle_gamma   90.00
#
_symmetry.space_group_name_H-M   'P 1'
#
loop_
_entity.id
_entity.type
_entity.pdbx_description
1 polymer ?
#
loop_
_entity_poly.entity_id
_entity_poly.type
_entity_poly.pdbx_seq_one_letter_code
_entity_poly.pdbx_strand_id
1 'polypeptide(L)'
;MKYYYSIFILSFLLNCTSKSQTNSIPKEESWNAIVEIPGGTNLKYEYNYKSNSFEVEIIEGKKRTINYLPYPGNYGFIENTYMDPSRGGDGDALDVLIIAESVSQGEKIPINAVGILKLLDKGQQDHKIIAVPKNSNQTYINDSIPNSVKTILKTWFCNYKGAGKVEFISWGNKASALEEIKKWSLIK
;
A
#
# COMPACT_ATOMS: atom_id res chain seq x y z
N MET A 1 -40.16 -82.80 8.73
CA MET A 1 -39.05 -82.05 9.21
C MET A 1 -38.93 -80.77 8.42
N LYS A 2 -39.31 -79.61 8.98
CA LYS A 2 -39.29 -78.31 8.33
C LYS A 2 -38.08 -77.52 8.86
N TYR A 3 -37.13 -77.16 8.02
CA TYR A 3 -35.98 -76.34 8.39
C TYR A 3 -36.34 -74.88 8.15
N TYR A 4 -36.28 -74.04 9.23
CA TYR A 4 -36.36 -72.60 9.15
C TYR A 4 -34.98 -72.02 9.02
N TYR A 5 -34.68 -71.36 7.90
CA TYR A 5 -33.47 -70.54 7.74
C TYR A 5 -33.75 -69.14 8.27
N SER A 6 -33.03 -68.79 9.33
CA SER A 6 -33.04 -67.42 9.88
C SER A 6 -32.04 -66.58 9.14
N ILE A 7 -32.52 -65.60 8.35
CA ILE A 7 -31.69 -64.66 7.66
C ILE A 7 -31.33 -63.52 8.62
N PHE A 8 -30.05 -63.43 8.98
CA PHE A 8 -29.51 -62.35 9.79
C PHE A 8 -29.13 -61.19 8.84
N ILE A 9 -29.90 -60.09 8.84
CA ILE A 9 -29.61 -58.87 8.10
C ILE A 9 -28.69 -58.03 8.96
N LEU A 10 -27.40 -57.97 8.60
CA LEU A 10 -26.42 -57.12 9.21
C LEU A 10 -26.51 -55.72 8.58
N SER A 11 -27.17 -54.77 9.25
CA SER A 11 -27.25 -53.38 8.81
C SER A 11 -25.95 -52.65 9.10
N PHE A 12 -25.17 -52.39 8.06
CA PHE A 12 -24.01 -51.50 8.10
C PHE A 12 -24.48 -50.03 8.16
N LEU A 13 -24.40 -49.43 9.35
CA LEU A 13 -24.57 -47.96 9.50
C LEU A 13 -23.30 -47.28 9.00
N LEU A 14 -23.32 -46.74 7.81
CA LEU A 14 -22.30 -45.84 7.28
C LEU A 14 -22.40 -44.50 8.01
N ASN A 15 -21.57 -44.31 9.02
CA ASN A 15 -21.39 -43.01 9.66
C ASN A 15 -20.62 -42.10 8.69
N CYS A 16 -21.34 -41.27 7.94
CA CYS A 16 -20.78 -40.23 7.11
C CYS A 16 -20.42 -39.03 8.00
N THR A 17 -19.20 -39.00 8.54
CA THR A 17 -18.67 -37.80 9.20
C THR A 17 -18.34 -36.75 8.15
N SER A 18 -19.27 -35.82 7.92
CA SER A 18 -18.99 -34.61 7.14
C SER A 18 -17.97 -33.76 7.93
N LYS A 19 -16.72 -33.77 7.47
CA LYS A 19 -15.76 -32.75 7.89
C LYS A 19 -16.26 -31.39 7.42
N SER A 20 -16.77 -30.60 8.35
CA SER A 20 -17.01 -29.18 8.13
C SER A 20 -15.66 -28.54 7.78
N GLN A 21 -15.41 -28.28 6.50
CA GLN A 21 -14.34 -27.38 6.10
C GLN A 21 -14.77 -25.97 6.58
N THR A 22 -14.24 -25.54 7.70
CA THR A 22 -14.22 -24.13 8.05
C THR A 22 -13.37 -23.42 7.00
N ASN A 23 -14.02 -22.86 5.98
CA ASN A 23 -13.42 -21.88 5.10
C ASN A 23 -13.05 -20.68 5.99
N SER A 24 -11.84 -20.68 6.53
CA SER A 24 -11.26 -19.48 7.11
C SER A 24 -11.14 -18.47 5.96
N ILE A 25 -11.98 -17.45 5.98
CA ILE A 25 -11.83 -16.29 5.10
C ILE A 25 -10.38 -15.83 5.32
N PRO A 26 -9.55 -15.73 4.27
CA PRO A 26 -8.18 -15.26 4.41
C PRO A 26 -8.23 -13.92 5.15
N LYS A 27 -7.52 -13.80 6.26
CA LYS A 27 -7.42 -12.55 7.00
C LYS A 27 -6.88 -11.51 6.02
N GLU A 28 -7.72 -10.57 5.63
CA GLU A 28 -7.33 -9.51 4.71
C GLU A 28 -6.15 -8.76 5.34
N GLU A 29 -5.01 -8.80 4.68
CA GLU A 29 -3.79 -8.13 5.14
C GLU A 29 -4.11 -6.64 5.27
N SER A 30 -3.96 -6.11 6.48
CA SER A 30 -4.20 -4.70 6.78
C SER A 30 -2.87 -3.98 6.88
N TRP A 31 -2.65 -3.00 6.01
CA TRP A 31 -1.49 -2.14 6.02
C TRP A 31 -1.84 -0.80 6.62
N ASN A 32 -0.87 -0.19 7.30
CA ASN A 32 -1.00 1.16 7.82
C ASN A 32 -0.01 2.09 7.12
N ALA A 33 -0.44 3.30 6.88
CA ALA A 33 0.42 4.38 6.44
C ALA A 33 0.56 5.43 7.53
N ILE A 34 1.74 6.05 7.59
CA ILE A 34 2.02 7.21 8.44
C ILE A 34 2.11 8.43 7.54
N VAL A 35 1.35 9.47 7.83
CA VAL A 35 1.34 10.70 7.04
C VAL A 35 2.49 11.61 7.47
N GLU A 36 3.40 11.90 6.55
CA GLU A 36 4.47 12.88 6.74
C GLU A 36 4.05 14.27 6.25
N ILE A 37 3.33 14.31 5.14
CA ILE A 37 2.98 15.55 4.45
C ILE A 37 1.48 15.54 4.17
N PRO A 38 0.69 16.34 4.90
CA PRO A 38 -0.72 16.52 4.62
C PRO A 38 -0.98 17.01 3.20
N GLY A 39 -2.04 16.51 2.58
CA GLY A 39 -2.46 16.97 1.25
C GLY A 39 -2.68 18.49 1.22
N GLY A 40 -2.33 19.12 0.10
CA GLY A 40 -2.46 20.59 -0.06
C GLY A 40 -1.32 21.40 0.57
N THR A 41 -0.23 20.77 1.08
CA THR A 41 0.95 21.47 1.61
C THR A 41 2.15 21.38 0.67
N ASN A 42 3.10 22.33 0.81
CA ASN A 42 4.30 22.42 -0.02
C ASN A 42 5.61 22.15 0.75
N LEU A 43 5.61 22.16 2.08
CA LEU A 43 6.82 21.85 2.86
C LEU A 43 7.13 20.36 2.73
N LYS A 44 8.39 20.04 2.41
CA LYS A 44 8.86 18.65 2.41
C LYS A 44 9.26 18.29 3.83
N TYR A 45 8.50 17.40 4.42
CA TYR A 45 8.81 16.77 5.69
C TYR A 45 9.35 15.36 5.47
N GLU A 46 10.17 14.90 6.40
CA GLU A 46 10.68 13.54 6.49
C GLU A 46 10.59 13.07 7.94
N TYR A 47 10.33 11.79 8.14
CA TYR A 47 10.34 11.21 9.48
C TYR A 47 11.76 10.87 9.90
N ASN A 48 12.22 11.47 10.98
CA ASN A 48 13.52 11.18 11.57
C ASN A 48 13.37 10.08 12.64
N TYR A 49 13.81 8.87 12.31
CA TYR A 49 13.76 7.72 13.22
C TYR A 49 14.61 7.87 14.50
N LYS A 50 15.61 8.75 14.51
CA LYS A 50 16.46 8.99 15.69
C LYS A 50 15.79 9.91 16.69
N SER A 51 15.17 10.99 16.23
CA SER A 51 14.43 11.96 17.06
C SER A 51 12.97 11.56 17.26
N ASN A 52 12.47 10.56 16.53
CA ASN A 52 11.06 10.13 16.49
C ASN A 52 10.12 11.31 16.20
N SER A 53 10.50 12.14 15.24
CA SER A 53 9.77 13.35 14.88
C SER A 53 9.77 13.62 13.38
N PHE A 54 8.81 14.43 12.93
CA PHE A 54 8.77 14.91 11.55
C PHE A 54 9.57 16.21 11.46
N GLU A 55 10.55 16.23 10.59
CA GLU A 55 11.46 17.35 10.39
C GLU A 55 11.33 17.87 8.97
N VAL A 56 11.38 19.21 8.79
CA VAL A 56 11.42 19.78 7.46
C VAL A 56 12.80 19.53 6.87
N GLU A 57 12.85 18.95 5.68
CA GLU A 57 14.11 18.77 4.96
C GLU A 57 14.80 20.14 4.74
N ILE A 58 16.10 20.20 5.05
CA ILE A 58 16.91 21.40 4.85
C ILE A 58 17.87 21.19 3.69
N ILE A 59 17.79 22.04 2.66
CA ILE A 59 18.71 22.07 1.54
C ILE A 59 19.40 23.43 1.51
N GLU A 60 20.72 23.43 1.53
CA GLU A 60 21.55 24.66 1.52
C GLU A 60 21.14 25.67 2.62
N GLY A 61 20.81 25.16 3.82
CA GLY A 61 20.40 25.96 4.97
C GLY A 61 18.97 26.52 4.90
N LYS A 62 18.18 26.15 3.89
CA LYS A 62 16.79 26.59 3.73
C LYS A 62 15.83 25.42 3.83
N LYS A 63 14.65 25.68 4.38
CA LYS A 63 13.54 24.73 4.40
C LYS A 63 13.17 24.38 2.96
N ARG A 64 13.18 23.08 2.62
CA ARG A 64 12.76 22.63 1.30
C ARG A 64 11.27 22.82 1.14
N THR A 65 10.91 23.64 0.17
CA THR A 65 9.53 23.85 -0.27
C THR A 65 9.40 23.31 -1.69
N ILE A 66 8.34 22.56 -1.97
CA ILE A 66 8.01 22.13 -3.30
C ILE A 66 7.54 23.36 -4.09
N ASN A 67 8.40 23.82 -4.99
CA ASN A 67 8.11 24.96 -5.89
C ASN A 67 7.32 24.50 -7.12
N TYR A 68 6.23 23.84 -6.87
CA TYR A 68 5.27 23.28 -7.82
C TYR A 68 3.88 23.31 -7.18
N LEU A 69 2.92 22.57 -7.73
CA LEU A 69 1.62 22.39 -7.07
C LEU A 69 1.82 21.67 -5.72
N PRO A 70 1.00 21.98 -4.69
CA PRO A 70 1.01 21.24 -3.44
C PRO A 70 0.85 19.74 -3.63
N TYR A 71 1.19 18.94 -2.62
CA TYR A 71 0.98 17.49 -2.67
C TYR A 71 -0.50 17.18 -2.98
N PRO A 72 -0.76 16.32 -3.99
CA PRO A 72 -2.13 16.06 -4.48
C PRO A 72 -2.96 15.14 -3.57
N GLY A 73 -2.42 14.72 -2.46
CA GLY A 73 -3.02 13.87 -1.42
C GLY A 73 -2.11 13.80 -0.22
N ASN A 74 -2.50 13.07 0.82
CA ASN A 74 -1.66 12.86 1.98
C ASN A 74 -0.50 11.94 1.60
N TYR A 75 0.72 12.40 1.79
CA TYR A 75 1.92 11.67 1.44
C TYR A 75 2.65 11.18 2.69
N GLY A 76 3.24 10.01 2.62
CA GLY A 76 4.00 9.43 3.71
C GLY A 76 4.51 8.04 3.33
N PHE A 77 4.63 7.16 4.29
CA PHE A 77 5.21 5.83 4.10
C PHE A 77 4.34 4.72 4.71
N ILE A 78 4.54 3.50 4.23
CA ILE A 78 3.91 2.31 4.79
C ILE A 78 4.72 1.80 5.97
N GLU A 79 4.06 1.68 7.12
CA GLU A 79 4.66 1.21 8.36
C GLU A 79 5.29 -0.19 8.20
N ASN A 80 6.44 -0.41 8.84
CA ASN A 80 7.18 -1.68 8.79
C ASN A 80 7.60 -2.11 7.38
N THR A 81 7.99 -1.15 6.54
CA THR A 81 8.64 -1.40 5.26
C THR A 81 10.03 -0.77 5.23
N TYR A 82 10.91 -1.30 4.36
CA TYR A 82 12.24 -0.75 4.11
C TYR A 82 12.71 -1.11 2.69
N MET A 83 12.99 -0.11 1.88
CA MET A 83 13.47 -0.29 0.52
C MET A 83 15.00 -0.43 0.54
N ASP A 84 15.46 -1.67 0.70
CA ASP A 84 16.88 -2.03 0.85
C ASP A 84 17.72 -1.59 -0.37
N PRO A 85 18.76 -0.75 -0.21
CA PRO A 85 19.63 -0.32 -1.29
C PRO A 85 20.34 -1.47 -2.01
N SER A 86 20.66 -2.57 -1.31
CA SER A 86 21.28 -3.75 -1.91
C SER A 86 20.37 -4.45 -2.94
N ARG A 87 19.08 -4.14 -2.90
CA ARG A 87 18.03 -4.65 -3.79
C ARG A 87 17.50 -3.59 -4.74
N GLY A 88 18.18 -2.44 -4.84
CA GLY A 88 17.84 -1.31 -5.70
C GLY A 88 16.82 -0.33 -5.11
N GLY A 89 16.57 -0.39 -3.80
CA GLY A 89 15.81 0.62 -3.07
C GLY A 89 16.64 1.85 -2.73
N ASP A 90 16.00 2.85 -2.15
CA ASP A 90 16.59 4.15 -1.78
C ASP A 90 17.05 4.24 -0.32
N GLY A 91 16.76 3.22 0.51
CA GLY A 91 17.14 3.19 1.93
C GLY A 91 16.06 3.73 2.86
N ASP A 92 14.89 4.05 2.35
CA ASP A 92 13.77 4.57 3.12
C ASP A 92 12.61 3.55 3.21
N ALA A 93 11.58 3.88 3.97
CA ALA A 93 10.34 3.12 3.96
C ALA A 93 9.60 3.31 2.62
N LEU A 94 8.76 2.34 2.24
CA LEU A 94 8.02 2.40 0.99
C LEU A 94 6.98 3.53 1.00
N ASP A 95 7.12 4.45 0.09
CA ASP A 95 6.27 5.63 -0.07
C ASP A 95 4.82 5.30 -0.44
N VAL A 96 3.90 6.09 0.08
CA VAL A 96 2.47 6.00 -0.24
C VAL A 96 1.85 7.39 -0.43
N LEU A 97 1.00 7.50 -1.44
CA LEU A 97 0.07 8.62 -1.60
C LEU A 97 -1.35 8.14 -1.26
N ILE A 98 -1.93 8.73 -0.23
CA ILE A 98 -3.29 8.42 0.23
C ILE A 98 -4.24 9.45 -0.36
N ILE A 99 -5.15 9.00 -1.22
CA ILE A 99 -6.16 9.85 -1.84
C ILE A 99 -7.35 9.94 -0.88
N ALA A 100 -7.40 11.05 -0.17
CA ALA A 100 -8.41 11.38 0.83
C ALA A 100 -8.39 12.90 1.09
N GLU A 101 -9.31 13.38 1.91
CA GLU A 101 -9.19 14.72 2.50
C GLU A 101 -7.90 14.83 3.30
N SER A 102 -7.41 16.07 3.45
CA SER A 102 -6.19 16.35 4.22
C SER A 102 -6.37 15.92 5.68
N VAL A 103 -5.38 15.22 6.22
CA VAL A 103 -5.32 14.80 7.62
C VAL A 103 -4.09 15.38 8.30
N SER A 104 -3.99 15.22 9.63
CA SER A 104 -2.85 15.74 10.38
C SER A 104 -1.57 14.96 10.08
N GLN A 105 -0.43 15.66 10.14
CA GLN A 105 0.89 15.03 10.14
C GLN A 105 1.02 14.05 11.31
N GLY A 106 1.62 12.89 11.06
CA GLY A 106 1.79 11.82 12.04
C GLY A 106 0.58 10.91 12.18
N GLU A 107 -0.53 11.19 11.48
CA GLU A 107 -1.69 10.33 11.53
C GLU A 107 -1.41 8.96 10.92
N LYS A 108 -1.81 7.92 11.65
CA LYS A 108 -1.72 6.53 11.22
C LYS A 108 -3.04 6.08 10.62
N ILE A 109 -3.04 5.78 9.35
CA ILE A 109 -4.23 5.46 8.57
C ILE A 109 -4.19 4.01 8.09
N PRO A 110 -5.16 3.17 8.45
CA PRO A 110 -5.36 1.89 7.79
C PRO A 110 -5.74 2.11 6.31
N ILE A 111 -5.02 1.48 5.39
CA ILE A 111 -5.15 1.73 3.95
C ILE A 111 -5.55 0.48 3.15
N ASN A 112 -6.22 0.74 2.03
CA ASN A 112 -6.37 -0.17 0.90
C ASN A 112 -5.50 0.33 -0.23
N ALA A 113 -4.47 -0.44 -0.62
CA ALA A 113 -3.70 -0.17 -1.82
C ALA A 113 -4.57 -0.41 -3.05
N VAL A 114 -4.60 0.54 -3.98
CA VAL A 114 -5.40 0.46 -5.22
C VAL A 114 -4.55 0.42 -6.49
N GLY A 115 -3.25 0.69 -6.36
CA GLY A 115 -2.27 0.60 -7.44
C GLY A 115 -0.90 1.10 -7.03
N ILE A 116 0.02 1.08 -7.99
CA ILE A 116 1.40 1.53 -7.81
C ILE A 116 1.85 2.37 -9.01
N LEU A 117 2.48 3.49 -8.71
CA LEU A 117 3.22 4.32 -9.66
C LEU A 117 4.70 3.95 -9.56
N LYS A 118 5.24 3.31 -10.59
CA LYS A 118 6.65 2.90 -10.65
C LYS A 118 7.49 3.99 -11.25
N LEU A 119 8.47 4.47 -10.48
CA LEU A 119 9.36 5.58 -10.81
C LEU A 119 10.80 5.20 -10.52
N LEU A 120 11.74 5.89 -11.19
CA LEU A 120 13.14 5.95 -10.81
C LEU A 120 13.52 7.41 -10.49
N ASP A 121 14.21 7.62 -9.38
CA ASP A 121 14.92 8.87 -9.07
C ASP A 121 16.41 8.59 -8.99
N LYS A 122 17.20 9.26 -9.84
CA LYS A 122 18.65 9.03 -9.91
C LYS A 122 19.06 7.56 -10.08
N GLY A 123 18.23 6.77 -10.78
CA GLY A 123 18.46 5.34 -11.02
C GLY A 123 18.05 4.40 -9.87
N GLN A 124 17.57 4.90 -8.77
CA GLN A 124 17.01 4.11 -7.66
C GLN A 124 15.50 3.97 -7.79
N GLN A 125 14.95 2.86 -7.30
CA GLN A 125 13.50 2.64 -7.25
C GLN A 125 12.88 3.65 -6.27
N ASP A 126 11.99 4.48 -6.77
CA ASP A 126 11.26 5.51 -6.04
C ASP A 126 9.74 5.32 -6.26
N HIS A 127 9.29 4.07 -6.03
CA HIS A 127 7.90 3.65 -6.29
C HIS A 127 6.95 4.29 -5.27
N LYS A 128 5.73 4.63 -5.74
CA LYS A 128 4.68 5.20 -4.88
C LYS A 128 3.47 4.28 -4.89
N ILE A 129 3.13 3.74 -3.73
CA ILE A 129 1.84 3.07 -3.55
C ILE A 129 0.75 4.13 -3.60
N ILE A 130 -0.31 3.85 -4.34
CA ILE A 130 -1.52 4.67 -4.34
C ILE A 130 -2.57 3.94 -3.52
N ALA A 131 -3.10 4.62 -2.52
CA ALA A 131 -4.03 4.02 -1.56
C ALA A 131 -5.20 4.95 -1.26
N VAL A 132 -6.24 4.36 -0.67
CA VAL A 132 -7.36 5.06 -0.04
C VAL A 132 -7.47 4.58 1.41
N PRO A 133 -8.07 5.35 2.34
CA PRO A 133 -8.36 4.85 3.68
C PRO A 133 -9.25 3.61 3.63
N LYS A 134 -8.99 2.62 4.48
CA LYS A 134 -9.73 1.33 4.48
C LYS A 134 -11.25 1.50 4.62
N ASN A 135 -11.68 2.50 5.38
CA ASN A 135 -13.10 2.80 5.63
C ASN A 135 -13.61 3.94 4.75
N SER A 136 -12.95 4.20 3.62
CA SER A 136 -13.38 5.25 2.70
C SER A 136 -14.66 4.87 1.97
N ASN A 137 -15.63 5.79 1.98
CA ASN A 137 -16.84 5.71 1.15
C ASN A 137 -16.62 6.22 -0.28
N GLN A 138 -15.37 6.40 -0.71
CA GLN A 138 -15.04 6.87 -2.04
C GLN A 138 -15.37 5.79 -3.07
N THR A 139 -16.41 6.02 -3.86
CA THR A 139 -16.82 5.09 -4.93
C THR A 139 -15.98 5.25 -6.20
N TYR A 140 -15.28 6.38 -6.38
CA TYR A 140 -14.54 6.71 -7.59
C TYR A 140 -13.19 5.98 -7.72
N ILE A 141 -12.56 5.64 -6.59
CA ILE A 141 -11.29 4.89 -6.53
C ILE A 141 -11.50 3.72 -5.56
N ASN A 142 -12.07 2.62 -6.02
CA ASN A 142 -12.29 1.43 -5.19
C ASN A 142 -11.24 0.35 -5.43
N ASP A 143 -11.23 -0.22 -6.65
CA ASP A 143 -10.35 -1.33 -7.01
C ASP A 143 -9.35 -0.97 -8.11
N SER A 144 -9.47 0.22 -8.69
CA SER A 144 -8.57 0.72 -9.74
C SER A 144 -8.49 2.23 -9.73
N ILE A 145 -7.37 2.75 -10.24
CA ILE A 145 -7.13 4.18 -10.38
C ILE A 145 -7.62 4.60 -11.78
N PRO A 146 -8.56 5.56 -11.89
CA PRO A 146 -9.02 6.09 -13.18
C PRO A 146 -7.87 6.70 -13.98
N ASN A 147 -7.93 6.62 -15.31
CA ASN A 147 -6.87 7.13 -16.18
C ASN A 147 -6.62 8.64 -16.01
N SER A 148 -7.67 9.44 -15.75
CA SER A 148 -7.53 10.87 -15.44
C SER A 148 -6.69 11.11 -14.18
N VAL A 149 -6.95 10.35 -13.11
CA VAL A 149 -6.17 10.42 -11.86
C VAL A 149 -4.73 9.97 -12.11
N LYS A 150 -4.50 8.87 -12.84
CA LYS A 150 -3.15 8.42 -13.23
C LYS A 150 -2.39 9.52 -13.97
N THR A 151 -3.05 10.22 -14.88
CA THR A 151 -2.42 11.32 -15.64
C THR A 151 -2.00 12.45 -14.71
N ILE A 152 -2.87 12.88 -13.80
CA ILE A 152 -2.57 13.95 -12.83
C ILE A 152 -1.39 13.56 -11.94
N LEU A 153 -1.46 12.38 -11.32
CA LEU A 153 -0.42 11.91 -10.41
C LEU A 153 0.93 11.70 -11.11
N LYS A 154 0.94 11.05 -12.28
CA LYS A 154 2.16 10.92 -13.10
C LYS A 154 2.75 12.28 -13.40
N THR A 155 1.95 13.23 -13.88
CA THR A 155 2.41 14.58 -14.21
C THR A 155 3.00 15.25 -12.98
N TRP A 156 2.36 15.14 -11.85
CA TRP A 156 2.85 15.73 -10.60
C TRP A 156 4.21 15.13 -10.19
N PHE A 157 4.29 13.81 -10.02
CA PHE A 157 5.50 13.14 -9.54
C PHE A 157 6.69 13.23 -10.50
N CYS A 158 6.45 13.30 -11.81
CA CYS A 158 7.53 13.45 -12.79
C CYS A 158 8.07 14.88 -12.90
N ASN A 159 7.39 15.89 -12.34
CA ASN A 159 7.78 17.30 -12.55
C ASN A 159 8.05 18.08 -11.26
N TYR A 160 7.59 17.65 -10.08
CA TYR A 160 7.73 18.43 -8.84
C TYR A 160 9.19 18.67 -8.40
N LYS A 161 10.13 17.80 -8.79
CA LYS A 161 11.58 17.98 -8.60
C LYS A 161 12.25 18.74 -9.76
N GLY A 162 11.49 19.09 -10.81
CA GLY A 162 11.94 19.64 -12.08
C GLY A 162 11.88 18.59 -13.21
N ALA A 163 11.63 19.05 -14.43
CA ALA A 163 11.45 18.18 -15.58
C ALA A 163 12.67 17.26 -15.80
N GLY A 164 12.42 15.99 -16.11
CA GLY A 164 13.45 14.98 -16.43
C GLY A 164 14.27 14.45 -15.25
N LYS A 165 13.97 14.84 -14.01
CA LYS A 165 14.67 14.32 -12.81
C LYS A 165 14.11 12.99 -12.32
N VAL A 166 12.84 12.74 -12.56
CA VAL A 166 12.15 11.50 -12.19
C VAL A 166 11.69 10.81 -13.47
N GLU A 167 12.06 9.54 -13.62
CA GLU A 167 11.68 8.72 -14.76
C GLU A 167 10.42 7.92 -14.44
N PHE A 168 9.43 8.00 -15.32
CA PHE A 168 8.23 7.17 -15.26
C PHE A 168 8.49 5.81 -15.92
N ILE A 169 8.29 4.74 -15.17
CA ILE A 169 8.42 3.37 -15.67
C ILE A 169 7.05 2.84 -16.11
N SER A 170 6.12 2.72 -15.17
CA SER A 170 4.80 2.15 -15.45
C SER A 170 3.80 2.39 -14.34
N TRP A 171 2.54 2.08 -14.63
CA TRP A 171 1.49 1.87 -13.64
C TRP A 171 1.31 0.38 -13.37
N GLY A 172 1.16 0.00 -12.10
CA GLY A 172 0.70 -1.32 -11.70
C GLY A 172 -0.68 -1.23 -11.04
N ASN A 173 -1.38 -2.36 -11.03
CA ASN A 173 -2.68 -2.53 -10.40
C ASN A 173 -2.57 -2.82 -8.88
N LYS A 174 -3.69 -3.08 -8.21
CA LYS A 174 -3.76 -3.46 -6.80
C LYS A 174 -2.87 -4.66 -6.46
N ALA A 175 -2.87 -5.71 -7.29
CA ALA A 175 -2.03 -6.88 -7.05
C ALA A 175 -0.53 -6.51 -7.06
N SER A 176 -0.09 -5.73 -8.06
CA SER A 176 1.30 -5.24 -8.12
C SER A 176 1.68 -4.36 -6.93
N ALA A 177 0.74 -3.55 -6.42
CA ALA A 177 0.97 -2.74 -5.22
C ALA A 177 1.16 -3.63 -3.97
N LEU A 178 0.32 -4.64 -3.79
CA LEU A 178 0.43 -5.57 -2.67
C LEU A 178 1.73 -6.40 -2.73
N GLU A 179 2.14 -6.84 -3.92
CA GLU A 179 3.43 -7.52 -4.13
C GLU A 179 4.61 -6.61 -3.75
N GLU A 180 4.57 -5.33 -4.13
CA GLU A 180 5.62 -4.37 -3.77
C GLU A 180 5.68 -4.13 -2.26
N ILE A 181 4.53 -3.98 -1.58
CA ILE A 181 4.47 -3.84 -0.12
C ILE A 181 5.07 -5.09 0.54
N LYS A 182 4.68 -6.29 0.12
CA LYS A 182 5.23 -7.56 0.65
C LYS A 182 6.72 -7.68 0.43
N LYS A 183 7.21 -7.30 -0.74
CA LYS A 183 8.63 -7.31 -1.11
C LYS A 183 9.48 -6.52 -0.12
N TRP A 184 8.98 -5.37 0.36
CA TRP A 184 9.69 -4.45 1.24
C TRP A 184 9.28 -4.57 2.71
N SER A 185 8.29 -5.42 3.04
CA SER A 185 7.83 -5.63 4.41
C SER A 185 8.93 -6.23 5.29
N LEU A 186 9.09 -5.67 6.49
CA LEU A 186 9.96 -6.18 7.56
C LEU A 186 9.24 -7.26 8.40
N ILE A 187 7.93 -7.41 8.24
CA ILE A 187 7.11 -8.41 8.93
C ILE A 187 7.00 -9.63 8.00
N LYS A 188 7.37 -10.79 8.53
CA LYS A 188 7.23 -12.09 7.87
C LYS A 188 6.03 -12.84 8.37
#